data_639c92c9bd13356dcf4cff712aa1570a
#
_entry.id   639c92c9bd13356dcf4cff712aa1570a
#
_cell.length_a   1.000
_cell.length_b   1.000
_cell.length_c   1.000
_cell.angle_alpha   90.00
_cell.angle_beta   90.00
_cell.angle_gamma   90.00
#
_symmetry.space_group_name_H-M   'P 1'
#
loop_
_entity.id
_entity.type
_entity.pdbx_description
1 polymer ?
#
loop_
_entity_poly.entity_id
_entity_poly.type
_entity_poly.pdbx_seq_one_letter_code
_entity_poly.pdbx_strand_id
1 'polypeptide(L)'
;MKKTLVTSVLCIALFSIMGCFPEKKTKMLPANIWGFNHVKDTAVNWYTVNGAYGRGATGACCVMVPEKWTPNQTVVVEWEVDPNPYPTDSPGVTDPKFEAYMEKHKANYRRYRKEVPIPQYDDACDVHVHFLPCQEVKITLSCLATRHPDYPIKEPNHMEEPAECPTNVTTPLPQ
;
A
#
# COMPACT_ATOMS: atom_id res chain seq x y z
N MET A 1 22.90 -63.94 -21.69
CA MET A 1 22.72 -62.56 -22.17
C MET A 1 21.22 -62.19 -22.30
N LYS A 2 20.35 -62.42 -21.28
CA LYS A 2 18.91 -62.08 -21.31
C LYS A 2 18.37 -61.35 -20.07
N LYS A 3 19.27 -60.95 -19.14
CA LYS A 3 18.85 -60.29 -17.88
C LYS A 3 19.08 -58.78 -17.84
N THR A 4 19.75 -58.17 -18.79
CA THR A 4 20.08 -56.73 -18.81
C THR A 4 19.07 -55.87 -19.54
N LEU A 5 18.14 -56.47 -20.30
CA LEU A 5 17.14 -55.72 -21.12
C LEU A 5 15.87 -55.35 -20.35
N VAL A 6 15.56 -56.05 -19.26
CA VAL A 6 14.34 -55.82 -18.48
C VAL A 6 14.45 -54.65 -17.52
N THR A 7 15.66 -54.34 -17.04
CA THR A 7 15.89 -53.28 -16.06
C THR A 7 15.87 -51.88 -16.68
N SER A 8 16.20 -51.71 -17.97
CA SER A 8 16.17 -50.42 -18.66
C SER A 8 14.76 -49.94 -19.03
N VAL A 9 13.81 -50.84 -19.23
CA VAL A 9 12.44 -50.46 -19.57
C VAL A 9 11.63 -49.98 -18.37
N LEU A 10 11.98 -50.45 -17.16
CA LEU A 10 11.27 -50.04 -15.93
C LEU A 10 11.64 -48.64 -15.44
N CYS A 11 12.84 -48.13 -15.80
CA CYS A 11 13.24 -46.75 -15.42
C CYS A 11 12.60 -45.63 -16.28
N ILE A 12 12.16 -45.98 -17.51
CA ILE A 12 11.55 -44.96 -18.43
C ILE A 12 10.07 -44.70 -18.09
N ALA A 13 9.39 -45.65 -17.45
CA ALA A 13 7.97 -45.50 -17.09
C ALA A 13 7.70 -44.63 -15.85
N LEU A 14 8.72 -44.27 -15.06
CA LEU A 14 8.59 -43.47 -13.81
C LEU A 14 8.73 -41.96 -14.03
N PHE A 15 9.10 -41.50 -15.24
CA PHE A 15 9.35 -40.07 -15.52
C PHE A 15 8.17 -39.33 -16.14
N SER A 16 7.03 -39.97 -16.37
CA SER A 16 5.90 -39.40 -17.14
C SER A 16 4.76 -38.87 -16.29
N ILE A 17 4.93 -38.67 -14.96
CA ILE A 17 3.85 -38.13 -14.12
C ILE A 17 4.30 -36.76 -13.50
N MET A 18 5.01 -35.94 -14.28
CA MET A 18 5.04 -34.51 -14.02
C MET A 18 3.80 -33.90 -14.67
N GLY A 19 2.64 -34.17 -14.08
CA GLY A 19 1.39 -33.52 -14.47
C GLY A 19 1.54 -32.02 -14.27
N CYS A 20 1.45 -31.25 -15.35
CA CYS A 20 1.17 -29.82 -15.25
C CYS A 20 -0.13 -29.66 -14.49
N PHE A 21 -0.06 -29.42 -13.20
CA PHE A 21 -1.23 -28.92 -12.46
C PHE A 21 -1.58 -27.57 -13.08
N PRO A 22 -2.78 -27.36 -13.61
CA PRO A 22 -3.19 -26.06 -14.12
C PRO A 22 -3.15 -25.10 -12.94
N GLU A 23 -2.25 -24.12 -13.00
CA GLU A 23 -2.19 -23.04 -12.03
C GLU A 23 -3.54 -22.33 -12.06
N LYS A 24 -4.29 -22.42 -10.97
CA LYS A 24 -5.62 -21.82 -10.87
C LYS A 24 -5.45 -20.31 -10.92
N LYS A 25 -5.63 -19.68 -12.08
CA LYS A 25 -5.52 -18.24 -12.25
C LYS A 25 -6.46 -17.55 -11.27
N THR A 26 -5.88 -16.79 -10.33
CA THR A 26 -6.65 -15.97 -9.39
C THR A 26 -7.40 -14.90 -10.19
N LYS A 27 -8.72 -14.85 -10.04
CA LYS A 27 -9.52 -13.78 -10.64
C LYS A 27 -9.22 -12.48 -9.92
N MET A 28 -8.89 -11.43 -10.68
CA MET A 28 -8.60 -10.11 -10.20
C MET A 28 -9.79 -9.18 -10.45
N LEU A 29 -10.10 -8.32 -9.50
CA LEU A 29 -11.16 -7.32 -9.57
C LEU A 29 -10.56 -5.91 -9.41
N PRO A 30 -11.09 -4.91 -10.11
CA PRO A 30 -10.71 -3.52 -9.88
C PRO A 30 -11.32 -3.02 -8.58
N ALA A 31 -10.53 -2.36 -7.75
CA ALA A 31 -10.93 -1.72 -6.51
C ALA A 31 -10.49 -0.26 -6.51
N ASN A 32 -11.37 0.65 -6.04
CA ASN A 32 -10.94 2.03 -5.79
C ASN A 32 -9.96 2.07 -4.62
N ILE A 33 -9.14 3.12 -4.59
CA ILE A 33 -8.23 3.37 -3.48
C ILE A 33 -8.63 4.66 -2.76
N TRP A 34 -8.60 4.64 -1.42
CA TRP A 34 -8.89 5.78 -0.56
C TRP A 34 -7.78 5.96 0.46
N GLY A 35 -7.27 7.20 0.61
CA GLY A 35 -6.25 7.53 1.61
C GLY A 35 -6.86 8.22 2.81
N PHE A 36 -6.41 7.85 4.01
CA PHE A 36 -6.83 8.44 5.29
C PHE A 36 -5.58 8.83 6.08
N ASN A 37 -5.34 10.14 6.24
CA ASN A 37 -4.27 10.61 7.10
C ASN A 37 -4.77 10.73 8.54
N HIS A 38 -4.13 10.02 9.45
CA HIS A 38 -4.42 10.05 10.89
C HIS A 38 -3.48 10.97 11.67
N VAL A 39 -2.43 11.47 11.04
CA VAL A 39 -1.41 12.27 11.72
C VAL A 39 -1.80 13.74 11.70
N LYS A 40 -1.87 14.32 12.89
CA LYS A 40 -2.17 15.74 13.09
C LYS A 40 -1.06 16.62 12.49
N ASP A 41 -1.45 17.78 11.98
CA ASP A 41 -0.55 18.82 11.47
C ASP A 41 0.38 18.36 10.31
N THR A 42 0.01 17.29 9.64
CA THR A 42 0.67 16.80 8.42
C THR A 42 -0.32 16.61 7.27
N ALA A 43 0.16 16.53 6.05
CA ALA A 43 -0.65 16.13 4.91
C ALA A 43 0.04 15.06 4.08
N VAL A 44 -0.74 14.12 3.55
CA VAL A 44 -0.31 13.21 2.50
C VAL A 44 -0.66 13.85 1.16
N ASN A 45 0.35 14.33 0.43
CA ASN A 45 0.15 15.02 -0.84
C ASN A 45 -0.38 14.08 -1.92
N TRP A 46 0.24 12.92 -1.99
CA TRP A 46 -0.14 11.84 -2.89
C TRP A 46 0.31 10.49 -2.34
N TYR A 47 -0.27 9.43 -2.85
CA TYR A 47 0.15 8.06 -2.58
C TYR A 47 -0.13 7.16 -3.78
N THR A 48 0.52 6.00 -3.81
CA THR A 48 0.20 4.94 -4.77
C THR A 48 -0.01 3.61 -4.05
N VAL A 49 -0.81 2.75 -4.65
CA VAL A 49 -0.97 1.34 -4.25
C VAL A 49 -0.69 0.49 -5.47
N ASN A 50 0.42 -0.25 -5.47
CA ASN A 50 0.91 -0.99 -6.66
C ASN A 50 0.95 -0.12 -7.93
N GLY A 51 1.31 1.18 -7.78
CA GLY A 51 1.37 2.15 -8.88
C GLY A 51 0.04 2.85 -9.22
N ALA A 52 -1.11 2.39 -8.72
CA ALA A 52 -2.37 3.14 -8.84
C ALA A 52 -2.30 4.40 -7.97
N TYR A 53 -2.48 5.57 -8.59
CA TYR A 53 -2.25 6.88 -7.96
C TYR A 53 -3.50 7.39 -7.26
N GLY A 54 -3.34 7.84 -6.01
CA GLY A 54 -4.34 8.55 -5.21
C GLY A 54 -3.79 9.89 -4.72
N ARG A 55 -4.66 10.83 -4.41
CA ARG A 55 -4.29 12.17 -3.96
C ARG A 55 -5.07 12.58 -2.72
N GLY A 56 -4.35 12.91 -1.65
CA GLY A 56 -4.97 13.34 -0.39
C GLY A 56 -6.00 12.33 0.12
N ALA A 57 -7.12 12.83 0.63
CA ALA A 57 -8.25 12.04 1.11
C ALA A 57 -9.30 11.76 0.03
N THR A 58 -8.95 11.85 -1.26
CA THR A 58 -9.87 11.58 -2.37
C THR A 58 -9.73 10.16 -2.88
N GLY A 59 -10.85 9.57 -3.28
CA GLY A 59 -10.85 8.27 -3.95
C GLY A 59 -10.26 8.37 -5.36
N ALA A 60 -9.60 7.32 -5.79
CA ALA A 60 -9.08 7.16 -7.15
C ALA A 60 -9.29 5.74 -7.65
N CYS A 61 -9.39 5.57 -8.93
CA CYS A 61 -9.46 4.28 -9.60
C CYS A 61 -8.07 3.93 -10.13
N CYS A 62 -7.69 2.72 -10.28
CA CYS A 62 -8.11 1.47 -9.64
C CYS A 62 -6.86 0.64 -9.40
N VAL A 63 -6.84 -0.11 -8.36
CA VAL A 63 -5.85 -1.18 -8.16
C VAL A 63 -6.52 -2.52 -8.42
N MET A 64 -5.79 -3.47 -8.98
CA MET A 64 -6.29 -4.85 -9.16
C MET A 64 -6.04 -5.64 -7.89
N VAL A 65 -7.09 -6.21 -7.32
CA VAL A 65 -7.03 -7.06 -6.13
C VAL A 65 -7.61 -8.43 -6.43
N PRO A 66 -7.13 -9.50 -5.79
CA PRO A 66 -7.75 -10.82 -5.93
C PRO A 66 -9.21 -10.80 -5.48
N GLU A 67 -10.09 -11.49 -6.21
CA GLU A 67 -11.50 -11.66 -5.83
C GLU A 67 -11.64 -12.35 -4.46
N LYS A 68 -10.71 -13.25 -4.14
CA LYS A 68 -10.67 -13.96 -2.86
C LYS A 68 -9.31 -13.77 -2.21
N TRP A 69 -9.34 -13.48 -0.93
CA TRP A 69 -8.11 -13.38 -0.18
C TRP A 69 -7.32 -14.69 -0.15
N THR A 70 -6.01 -14.58 -0.21
CA THR A 70 -5.06 -15.67 0.04
C THR A 70 -3.96 -15.20 0.98
N PRO A 71 -3.36 -16.09 1.79
CA PRO A 71 -2.27 -15.74 2.69
C PRO A 71 -1.08 -15.10 1.96
N ASN A 72 -0.34 -14.25 2.67
CA ASN A 72 0.89 -13.58 2.21
C ASN A 72 0.71 -12.61 1.03
N GLN A 73 -0.50 -12.10 0.84
CA GLN A 73 -0.70 -11.01 -0.12
C GLN A 73 -0.19 -9.70 0.44
N THR A 74 0.53 -8.96 -0.38
CA THR A 74 1.06 -7.64 -0.06
C THR A 74 0.77 -6.66 -1.18
N VAL A 75 0.82 -5.38 -0.86
CA VAL A 75 0.87 -4.28 -1.83
C VAL A 75 2.02 -3.36 -1.50
N VAL A 76 2.55 -2.73 -2.53
CA VAL A 76 3.54 -1.67 -2.36
C VAL A 76 2.80 -0.34 -2.28
N VAL A 77 2.98 0.37 -1.17
CA VAL A 77 2.50 1.73 -0.97
C VAL A 77 3.69 2.68 -1.05
N GLU A 78 3.56 3.71 -1.87
CA GLU A 78 4.46 4.85 -1.91
C GLU A 78 3.66 6.11 -1.58
N TRP A 79 4.22 7.04 -0.79
CA TRP A 79 3.53 8.27 -0.44
C TRP A 79 4.49 9.41 -0.16
N GLU A 80 3.97 10.63 -0.29
CA GLU A 80 4.68 11.85 0.04
C GLU A 80 3.94 12.61 1.15
N VAL A 81 4.69 13.00 2.16
CA VAL A 81 4.19 13.75 3.32
C VAL A 81 4.71 15.18 3.29
N ASP A 82 3.80 16.13 3.45
CA ASP A 82 4.12 17.49 3.86
C ASP A 82 4.07 17.57 5.39
N PRO A 83 5.19 17.82 6.07
CA PRO A 83 5.24 17.90 7.53
C PRO A 83 4.71 19.21 8.09
N ASN A 84 4.40 20.19 7.26
CA ASN A 84 3.86 21.50 7.66
C ASN A 84 2.90 22.06 6.60
N PRO A 85 1.74 21.47 6.39
CA PRO A 85 0.83 21.84 5.31
C PRO A 85 0.14 23.21 5.52
N TYR A 86 0.24 23.77 6.73
CA TYR A 86 -0.41 25.04 7.11
C TYR A 86 0.58 26.06 7.67
N PRO A 87 1.62 26.43 6.91
CA PRO A 87 2.62 27.36 7.38
C PRO A 87 2.00 28.76 7.60
N THR A 88 2.31 29.38 8.74
CA THR A 88 1.78 30.69 9.10
C THR A 88 2.52 31.86 8.45
N ASP A 89 3.69 31.60 7.86
CA ASP A 89 4.60 32.58 7.25
C ASP A 89 4.54 32.58 5.71
N SER A 90 3.57 31.84 5.14
CA SER A 90 3.41 31.77 3.68
C SER A 90 2.99 33.12 3.10
N PRO A 91 3.71 33.63 2.11
CA PRO A 91 3.27 34.78 1.35
C PRO A 91 2.00 34.47 0.58
N GLY A 92 1.23 35.47 0.23
CA GLY A 92 0.03 35.30 -0.61
C GLY A 92 0.41 34.74 -1.99
N VAL A 93 -0.47 34.00 -2.60
CA VAL A 93 -0.26 33.35 -3.93
C VAL A 93 0.07 34.33 -5.07
N THR A 94 -0.25 35.59 -4.90
CA THR A 94 0.06 36.69 -5.84
C THR A 94 1.36 37.43 -5.49
N ASP A 95 1.98 37.14 -4.36
CA ASP A 95 3.25 37.74 -3.96
C ASP A 95 4.38 37.23 -4.85
N PRO A 96 5.25 38.11 -5.39
CA PRO A 96 6.41 37.67 -6.20
C PRO A 96 7.36 36.70 -5.49
N LYS A 97 7.33 36.65 -4.15
CA LYS A 97 8.14 35.71 -3.33
C LYS A 97 7.51 34.31 -3.18
N PHE A 98 6.25 34.13 -3.61
CA PHE A 98 5.50 32.90 -3.38
C PHE A 98 6.19 31.67 -4.02
N GLU A 99 6.69 31.81 -5.25
CA GLU A 99 7.34 30.71 -5.96
C GLU A 99 8.62 30.24 -5.22
N ALA A 100 9.49 31.18 -4.87
CA ALA A 100 10.71 30.86 -4.11
C ALA A 100 10.43 30.32 -2.71
N TYR A 101 9.36 30.78 -2.08
CA TYR A 101 8.88 30.22 -0.83
C TYR A 101 8.43 28.75 -1.01
N MET A 102 7.63 28.47 -2.03
CA MET A 102 7.11 27.13 -2.30
C MET A 102 8.22 26.14 -2.68
N GLU A 103 9.28 26.57 -3.37
CA GLU A 103 10.45 25.72 -3.62
C GLU A 103 11.10 25.26 -2.30
N LYS A 104 11.34 26.19 -1.38
CA LYS A 104 11.88 25.87 -0.05
C LYS A 104 10.93 25.00 0.77
N HIS A 105 9.64 25.27 0.70
CA HIS A 105 8.62 24.50 1.40
C HIS A 105 8.62 23.05 0.92
N LYS A 106 8.56 22.83 -0.39
CA LYS A 106 8.58 21.49 -1.01
C LYS A 106 9.86 20.71 -0.72
N ALA A 107 10.99 21.37 -0.48
CA ALA A 107 12.24 20.72 -0.10
C ALA A 107 12.12 19.98 1.26
N ASN A 108 11.10 20.30 2.06
CA ASN A 108 10.82 19.59 3.30
C ASN A 108 9.94 18.35 3.13
N TYR A 109 9.34 18.13 1.96
CA TYR A 109 8.54 16.95 1.70
C TYR A 109 9.36 15.69 1.85
N ARG A 110 8.73 14.61 2.33
CA ARG A 110 9.39 13.32 2.54
C ARG A 110 8.62 12.25 1.80
N ARG A 111 9.35 11.41 1.10
CA ARG A 111 8.80 10.27 0.34
C ARG A 111 9.15 8.98 1.04
N TYR A 112 8.19 8.10 1.04
CA TYR A 112 8.31 6.80 1.69
C TYR A 112 7.80 5.70 0.77
N ARG A 113 8.26 4.48 1.03
CA ARG A 113 7.82 3.28 0.35
C ARG A 113 7.79 2.12 1.33
N LYS A 114 6.73 1.36 1.33
CA LYS A 114 6.58 0.18 2.19
C LYS A 114 5.81 -0.91 1.48
N GLU A 115 6.23 -2.15 1.68
CA GLU A 115 5.42 -3.30 1.37
C GLU A 115 4.50 -3.59 2.56
N VAL A 116 3.20 -3.60 2.33
CA VAL A 116 2.17 -3.69 3.37
C VAL A 116 1.35 -4.96 3.14
N PRO A 117 1.20 -5.83 4.15
CA PRO A 117 0.36 -7.00 4.03
C PRO A 117 -1.12 -6.62 3.91
N ILE A 118 -1.84 -7.33 3.07
CA ILE A 118 -3.29 -7.21 2.96
C ILE A 118 -3.92 -8.15 3.99
N PRO A 119 -4.65 -7.62 5.00
CA PRO A 119 -5.35 -8.46 5.95
C PRO A 119 -6.46 -9.26 5.26
N GLN A 120 -6.92 -10.31 5.92
CA GLN A 120 -8.00 -11.13 5.38
C GLN A 120 -9.25 -10.28 5.15
N TYR A 121 -9.90 -10.51 4.01
CA TYR A 121 -11.18 -9.93 3.63
C TYR A 121 -12.09 -11.01 3.05
N ASP A 122 -13.39 -10.81 3.16
CA ASP A 122 -14.40 -11.70 2.60
C ASP A 122 -14.78 -11.26 1.17
N ASP A 123 -14.94 -9.94 0.98
CA ASP A 123 -15.30 -9.32 -0.30
C ASP A 123 -14.24 -8.31 -0.75
N ALA A 124 -13.87 -8.38 -2.02
CA ALA A 124 -12.94 -7.45 -2.65
C ALA A 124 -13.63 -6.12 -3.00
N CYS A 125 -13.79 -5.26 -1.99
CA CYS A 125 -14.32 -3.90 -2.13
C CYS A 125 -13.21 -2.85 -2.27
N ASP A 126 -13.42 -1.64 -1.78
CA ASP A 126 -12.43 -0.57 -1.86
C ASP A 126 -11.20 -0.84 -0.99
N VAL A 127 -10.05 -0.43 -1.47
CA VAL A 127 -8.79 -0.44 -0.74
C VAL A 127 -8.65 0.86 0.05
N HIS A 128 -8.63 0.75 1.35
CA HIS A 128 -8.43 1.88 2.26
C HIS A 128 -7.00 1.86 2.79
N VAL A 129 -6.27 2.96 2.59
CA VAL A 129 -4.89 3.17 3.03
C VAL A 129 -4.89 4.15 4.19
N HIS A 130 -4.42 3.73 5.35
CA HIS A 130 -4.37 4.53 6.57
C HIS A 130 -2.91 4.88 6.88
N PHE A 131 -2.61 6.19 6.86
CA PHE A 131 -1.30 6.74 7.20
C PHE A 131 -1.31 7.14 8.68
N LEU A 132 -0.46 6.50 9.47
CA LEU A 132 -0.40 6.59 10.92
C LEU A 132 0.90 7.27 11.37
N PRO A 133 1.01 7.66 12.66
CA PRO A 133 2.26 8.18 13.22
C PRO A 133 3.44 7.26 12.95
N CYS A 134 4.63 7.82 12.95
CA CYS A 134 5.87 7.10 12.66
C CYS A 134 5.90 6.46 11.26
N GLN A 135 5.18 7.02 10.30
CA GLN A 135 5.11 6.52 8.93
C GLN A 135 4.64 5.06 8.85
N GLU A 136 3.86 4.63 9.82
CA GLU A 136 3.17 3.35 9.73
C GLU A 136 2.04 3.44 8.70
N VAL A 137 1.86 2.38 7.93
CA VAL A 137 0.76 2.27 6.95
C VAL A 137 0.00 0.98 7.23
N LYS A 138 -1.32 1.11 7.35
CA LYS A 138 -2.25 -0.02 7.37
C LYS A 138 -3.14 0.00 6.15
N ILE A 139 -3.48 -1.19 5.68
CA ILE A 139 -4.41 -1.36 4.57
C ILE A 139 -5.58 -2.23 5.02
N THR A 140 -6.74 -1.97 4.48
CA THR A 140 -7.88 -2.89 4.53
C THR A 140 -8.64 -2.85 3.22
N LEU A 141 -9.20 -3.99 2.82
CA LEU A 141 -10.24 -4.07 1.80
C LEU A 141 -11.57 -4.15 2.54
N SER A 142 -12.45 -3.19 2.30
CA SER A 142 -13.69 -3.10 3.05
C SER A 142 -14.81 -2.48 2.23
N CYS A 143 -15.99 -3.09 2.32
CA CYS A 143 -17.24 -2.53 1.82
C CYS A 143 -17.88 -1.58 2.85
N LEU A 144 -17.31 -1.50 4.05
CA LEU A 144 -17.82 -0.69 5.14
C LEU A 144 -17.25 0.73 5.08
N ALA A 145 -18.08 1.71 5.38
CA ALA A 145 -17.61 3.07 5.62
C ALA A 145 -16.73 3.11 6.89
N THR A 146 -15.74 4.00 6.92
CA THR A 146 -14.78 4.12 8.04
C THR A 146 -15.43 4.40 9.41
N ARG A 147 -16.66 4.92 9.43
CA ARG A 147 -17.44 5.17 10.65
C ARG A 147 -18.28 3.98 11.10
N HIS A 148 -18.31 2.89 10.31
CA HIS A 148 -19.09 1.70 10.69
C HIS A 148 -18.48 1.05 11.94
N PRO A 149 -19.31 0.56 12.90
CA PRO A 149 -18.81 -0.05 14.12
C PRO A 149 -17.93 -1.28 13.88
N ASP A 150 -18.13 -2.02 12.79
CA ASP A 150 -17.33 -3.19 12.42
C ASP A 150 -16.21 -2.88 11.44
N TYR A 151 -15.95 -1.60 11.13
CA TYR A 151 -14.81 -1.22 10.30
C TYR A 151 -13.50 -1.65 10.98
N PRO A 152 -12.56 -2.32 10.27
CA PRO A 152 -11.42 -2.96 10.93
C PRO A 152 -10.38 -2.01 11.51
N ILE A 153 -10.24 -0.80 10.95
CA ILE A 153 -9.27 0.20 11.44
C ILE A 153 -9.96 1.12 12.44
N LYS A 154 -9.45 1.15 13.68
CA LYS A 154 -10.05 1.88 14.81
C LYS A 154 -9.21 3.06 15.30
N GLU A 155 -8.07 3.29 14.70
CA GLU A 155 -7.18 4.38 15.04
C GLU A 155 -7.91 5.73 14.92
N PRO A 156 -7.77 6.61 15.94
CA PRO A 156 -8.42 7.91 15.91
C PRO A 156 -7.83 8.80 14.81
N ASN A 157 -8.61 9.77 14.35
CA ASN A 157 -8.11 10.85 13.51
C ASN A 157 -7.32 11.84 14.37
N HIS A 158 -6.39 12.59 13.75
CA HIS A 158 -5.59 13.64 14.41
C HIS A 158 -4.72 13.12 15.56
N MET A 159 -4.02 12.02 15.32
CA MET A 159 -3.02 11.49 16.25
C MET A 159 -1.78 12.37 16.25
N GLU A 160 -1.22 12.62 17.42
CA GLU A 160 0.06 13.30 17.55
C GLU A 160 1.20 12.39 17.08
N GLU A 161 2.21 12.96 16.40
CA GLU A 161 3.45 12.24 16.11
C GLU A 161 4.21 12.08 17.44
N PRO A 162 4.61 10.86 17.85
CA PRO A 162 5.37 10.68 19.07
C PRO A 162 6.78 11.27 18.95
N ALA A 163 7.34 11.71 20.08
CA ALA A 163 8.70 12.28 20.12
C ALA A 163 9.78 11.28 19.63
N GLU A 164 9.55 9.99 19.84
CA GLU A 164 10.45 8.91 19.42
C GLU A 164 9.62 7.82 18.71
N CYS A 165 10.03 7.48 17.50
CA CYS A 165 9.44 6.39 16.76
C CYS A 165 10.21 5.08 17.01
N PRO A 166 9.54 3.91 16.90
CA PRO A 166 10.21 2.62 16.97
C PRO A 166 11.33 2.49 15.94
N THR A 167 12.39 1.76 16.24
CA THR A 167 13.59 1.63 15.39
C THR A 167 13.36 0.96 14.02
N ASN A 168 12.21 0.31 13.84
CA ASN A 168 11.80 -0.36 12.59
C ASN A 168 10.89 0.50 11.70
N VAL A 169 10.95 1.80 11.83
CA VAL A 169 10.15 2.75 11.04
C VAL A 169 10.56 2.75 9.58
N THR A 170 9.60 3.07 8.73
CA THR A 170 9.82 3.29 7.30
C THR A 170 10.76 4.48 7.09
N THR A 171 11.94 4.25 6.49
CA THR A 171 12.92 5.29 6.21
C THR A 171 12.49 6.10 4.98
N PRO A 172 12.70 7.43 4.97
CA PRO A 172 12.47 8.23 3.77
C PRO A 172 13.32 7.76 2.60
N LEU A 173 12.76 7.82 1.39
CA LEU A 173 13.51 7.62 0.16
C LEU A 173 14.46 8.81 -0.08
N PRO A 174 15.60 8.61 -0.76
CA PRO A 174 16.42 9.71 -1.24
C PRO A 174 15.60 10.66 -2.11
N GLN A 175 15.85 11.97 -1.96
CA GLN A 175 15.22 13.01 -2.78
C GLN A 175 15.85 13.08 -4.16
#